data_a9820c44626fc094515819d5a5f200ee
#
_entry.id   a9820c44626fc094515819d5a5f200ee
#
_cell.length_a   1.000
_cell.length_b   1.000
_cell.length_c   1.000
_cell.angle_alpha   90.00
_cell.angle_beta   90.00
_cell.angle_gamma   90.00
#
_symmetry.space_group_name_H-M   'P 1'
#
loop_
_entity.id
_entity.type
_entity.pdbx_description
1 polymer ?
#
loop_
_entity_poly.entity_id
_entity_poly.type
_entity_poly.pdbx_seq_one_letter_code
_entity_poly.pdbx_strand_id
1 'polypeptide(L)'
;PEQPEISRKDIRIEHLDFKYNLHGKAKVLDDITLTIPAQRTTAIVGASGSGKTTLVKLLLGYFAPTSGNIFLGDTPLQDYDMTSWRHSCGVVLQDSHVFSESLARNIAVEDKHIDRTRLRTAARQANLEEFIEKLPLKYQTMVGAEGVGLSRGQEQRIFIARALYKDPSFVFLDAVSYTHLTLPTNREV
;
A
#
# COMPACT_ATOMS: atom_id res chain seq x y z
N PRO A 1 -14.53 -14.70 1.05
CA PRO A 1 -14.66 -14.23 2.42
C PRO A 1 -14.88 -12.72 2.40
N GLU A 2 -15.83 -12.24 3.22
CA GLU A 2 -16.16 -10.82 3.29
C GLU A 2 -14.95 -10.03 3.82
N GLN A 3 -14.68 -8.84 3.25
CA GLN A 3 -13.54 -8.00 3.62
C GLN A 3 -13.36 -7.73 5.13
N PRO A 4 -14.43 -7.60 5.95
CA PRO A 4 -14.28 -7.40 7.40
C PRO A 4 -13.60 -8.55 8.14
N GLU A 5 -13.72 -9.78 7.64
CA GLU A 5 -13.11 -10.94 8.29
C GLU A 5 -11.59 -10.99 8.07
N ILE A 6 -11.14 -10.56 6.90
CA ILE A 6 -9.72 -10.52 6.54
C ILE A 6 -8.97 -9.46 7.39
N SER A 7 -9.58 -8.30 7.63
CA SER A 7 -8.95 -7.18 8.37
C SER A 7 -8.63 -7.49 9.85
N ARG A 8 -9.20 -8.55 10.40
CA ARG A 8 -8.99 -8.98 11.78
C ARG A 8 -7.96 -10.10 11.92
N LYS A 9 -7.33 -10.53 10.82
CA LYS A 9 -6.36 -11.62 10.81
C LYS A 9 -4.94 -11.07 10.83
N ASP A 10 -4.10 -11.63 11.71
CA ASP A 10 -2.67 -11.36 11.70
C ASP A 10 -2.03 -11.94 10.44
N ILE A 11 -0.96 -11.29 9.95
CA ILE A 11 -0.08 -11.88 8.96
C ILE A 11 1.07 -12.53 9.70
N ARG A 12 1.25 -13.84 9.56
CA ARG A 12 2.33 -14.60 10.17
C ARG A 12 3.28 -15.11 9.10
N ILE A 13 4.55 -14.86 9.30
CA ILE A 13 5.64 -15.28 8.41
C ILE A 13 6.50 -16.26 9.19
N GLU A 14 6.78 -17.42 8.60
CA GLU A 14 7.50 -18.50 9.24
C GLU A 14 8.64 -18.99 8.34
N HIS A 15 9.87 -18.85 8.84
CA HIS A 15 11.10 -19.33 8.21
C HIS A 15 11.22 -18.95 6.72
N LEU A 16 10.88 -17.68 6.38
CA LEU A 16 10.79 -17.21 5.02
C LEU A 16 12.16 -16.96 4.41
N ASP A 17 12.47 -17.68 3.36
CA ASP A 17 13.62 -17.43 2.50
C ASP A 17 13.19 -16.90 1.14
N PHE A 18 13.98 -16.00 0.57
CA PHE A 18 13.77 -15.56 -0.80
C PHE A 18 15.04 -15.25 -1.56
N LYS A 19 15.07 -15.68 -2.82
CA LYS A 19 16.10 -15.37 -3.82
C LYS A 19 15.45 -14.98 -5.14
N TYR A 20 15.92 -13.89 -5.76
CA TYR A 20 15.47 -13.54 -7.12
C TYR A 20 16.01 -14.52 -8.18
N ASN A 21 17.18 -15.07 -7.95
CA ASN A 21 17.78 -16.08 -8.82
C ASN A 21 17.95 -17.38 -8.03
N LEU A 22 17.18 -18.41 -8.38
CA LEU A 22 17.19 -19.71 -7.73
C LEU A 22 18.58 -20.41 -7.80
N HIS A 23 19.36 -20.12 -8.84
CA HIS A 23 20.72 -20.63 -9.00
C HIS A 23 21.79 -19.77 -8.31
N GLY A 24 21.40 -18.57 -7.85
CA GLY A 24 22.29 -17.66 -7.10
C GLY A 24 22.50 -18.12 -5.65
N LYS A 25 23.70 -17.84 -5.10
CA LYS A 25 24.01 -18.16 -3.69
C LYS A 25 23.40 -17.13 -2.71
N ALA A 26 23.19 -15.89 -3.13
CA ALA A 26 22.75 -14.82 -2.24
C ALA A 26 21.24 -14.88 -2.00
N LYS A 27 20.85 -15.00 -0.73
CA LYS A 27 19.50 -14.80 -0.26
C LYS A 27 19.25 -13.29 -0.09
N VAL A 28 18.06 -12.81 -0.48
CA VAL A 28 17.60 -11.46 -0.18
C VAL A 28 16.89 -11.42 1.16
N LEU A 29 16.14 -12.48 1.48
CA LEU A 29 15.60 -12.76 2.79
C LEU A 29 16.11 -14.11 3.26
N ASP A 30 16.51 -14.19 4.52
CA ASP A 30 17.12 -15.37 5.11
C ASP A 30 16.50 -15.64 6.48
N ASP A 31 15.73 -16.73 6.56
CA ASP A 31 15.03 -17.21 7.76
C ASP A 31 14.20 -16.14 8.49
N ILE A 32 13.39 -15.39 7.75
CA ILE A 32 12.55 -14.35 8.34
C ILE A 32 11.35 -14.99 9.03
N THR A 33 11.22 -14.75 10.33
CA THR A 33 10.06 -15.13 11.13
C THR A 33 9.55 -13.93 11.89
N LEU A 34 8.29 -13.53 11.62
CA LEU A 34 7.65 -12.41 12.29
C LEU A 34 6.12 -12.48 12.19
N THR A 35 5.46 -11.77 13.09
CA THR A 35 4.00 -11.58 13.05
C THR A 35 3.68 -10.09 12.91
N ILE A 36 2.82 -9.77 11.95
CA ILE A 36 2.23 -8.44 11.77
C ILE A 36 0.83 -8.50 12.35
N PRO A 37 0.59 -7.91 13.54
CA PRO A 37 -0.70 -7.97 14.20
C PRO A 37 -1.78 -7.22 13.41
N ALA A 38 -2.97 -7.78 13.36
CA ALA A 38 -4.14 -7.13 12.78
C ALA A 38 -4.46 -5.80 13.47
N GLN A 39 -5.02 -4.86 12.72
CA GLN A 39 -5.50 -3.56 13.22
C GLN A 39 -4.41 -2.73 13.95
N ARG A 40 -3.15 -2.98 13.66
CA ARG A 40 -2.01 -2.25 14.21
C ARG A 40 -1.08 -1.78 13.12
N THR A 41 -0.32 -0.73 13.43
CA THR A 41 0.78 -0.29 12.59
C THR A 41 2.05 -1.05 12.98
N THR A 42 2.67 -1.71 12.02
CA THR A 42 3.96 -2.39 12.17
C THR A 42 4.99 -1.67 11.32
N ALA A 43 6.08 -1.20 11.93
CA ALA A 43 7.19 -0.59 11.21
C ALA A 43 8.30 -1.62 11.00
N ILE A 44 8.70 -1.83 9.75
CA ILE A 44 9.83 -2.68 9.38
C ILE A 44 11.01 -1.76 9.06
N VAL A 45 12.02 -1.80 9.91
CA VAL A 45 13.21 -0.96 9.80
C VAL A 45 14.43 -1.77 9.37
N GLY A 46 15.34 -1.13 8.65
CA GLY A 46 16.58 -1.77 8.20
C GLY A 46 17.31 -0.90 7.19
N ALA A 47 18.59 -1.19 6.95
CA ALA A 47 19.41 -0.49 5.98
C ALA A 47 18.82 -0.57 4.56
N SER A 48 19.27 0.31 3.67
CA SER A 48 18.96 0.21 2.24
C SER A 48 19.44 -1.14 1.71
N GLY A 49 18.63 -1.81 0.90
CA GLY A 49 18.97 -3.14 0.38
C GLY A 49 18.73 -4.31 1.34
N SER A 50 18.19 -4.10 2.55
CA SER A 50 17.91 -5.17 3.51
C SER A 50 16.71 -6.06 3.18
N GLY A 51 16.09 -5.89 2.00
CA GLY A 51 14.97 -6.75 1.56
C GLY A 51 13.57 -6.26 1.95
N LYS A 52 13.39 -5.06 2.52
CA LYS A 52 12.07 -4.54 2.92
C LYS A 52 11.06 -4.51 1.76
N THR A 53 11.44 -3.92 0.63
CA THR A 53 10.62 -3.89 -0.59
C THR A 53 10.31 -5.30 -1.09
N THR A 54 11.27 -6.21 -1.00
CA THR A 54 11.09 -7.62 -1.37
C THR A 54 10.07 -8.30 -0.47
N LEU A 55 10.13 -8.06 0.84
CA LEU A 55 9.16 -8.59 1.79
C LEU A 55 7.74 -8.08 1.47
N VAL A 56 7.58 -6.78 1.22
CA VAL A 56 6.28 -6.22 0.79
C VAL A 56 5.77 -6.89 -0.48
N LYS A 57 6.62 -7.11 -1.47
CA LYS A 57 6.25 -7.79 -2.73
C LYS A 57 5.84 -9.24 -2.52
N LEU A 58 6.46 -9.96 -1.59
CA LEU A 58 6.04 -11.31 -1.19
C LEU A 58 4.69 -11.29 -0.48
N LEU A 59 4.47 -10.36 0.45
CA LEU A 59 3.18 -10.17 1.12
C LEU A 59 2.05 -9.85 0.14
N LEU A 60 2.33 -9.13 -0.94
CA LEU A 60 1.37 -8.84 -2.01
C LEU A 60 1.20 -10.00 -3.01
N GLY A 61 1.97 -11.09 -2.86
CA GLY A 61 1.91 -12.24 -3.75
C GLY A 61 2.44 -11.96 -5.16
N TYR A 62 3.35 -10.98 -5.33
CA TYR A 62 4.04 -10.76 -6.60
C TYR A 62 5.14 -11.79 -6.84
N PHE A 63 5.67 -12.38 -5.77
CA PHE A 63 6.62 -13.48 -5.81
C PHE A 63 6.19 -14.56 -4.83
N ALA A 64 6.57 -15.80 -5.12
CA ALA A 64 6.47 -16.89 -4.17
C ALA A 64 7.76 -17.00 -3.35
N PRO A 65 7.70 -17.33 -2.06
CA PRO A 65 8.89 -17.62 -1.25
C PRO A 65 9.71 -18.75 -1.87
N THR A 66 11.04 -18.73 -1.65
CA THR A 66 11.90 -19.88 -2.00
C THR A 66 11.69 -21.03 -1.02
N SER A 67 11.49 -20.72 0.26
CA SER A 67 11.06 -21.63 1.32
C SER A 67 10.36 -20.85 2.43
N GLY A 68 9.75 -21.58 3.37
CA GLY A 68 8.94 -20.99 4.43
C GLY A 68 7.53 -20.65 3.96
N ASN A 69 6.72 -20.06 4.83
CA ASN A 69 5.33 -19.80 4.59
C ASN A 69 4.88 -18.41 5.07
N ILE A 70 3.85 -17.90 4.40
CA ILE A 70 3.13 -16.70 4.82
C ILE A 70 1.69 -17.12 5.07
N PHE A 71 1.15 -16.75 6.23
CA PHE A 71 -0.23 -17.05 6.62
C PHE A 71 -1.01 -15.75 6.85
N LEU A 72 -2.29 -15.78 6.54
CA LEU A 72 -3.26 -14.78 6.96
C LEU A 72 -4.23 -15.47 7.94
N GLY A 73 -4.06 -15.20 9.22
CA GLY A 73 -4.60 -16.04 10.28
C GLY A 73 -3.99 -17.45 10.21
N ASP A 74 -4.85 -18.46 10.10
CA ASP A 74 -4.42 -19.87 10.02
C ASP A 74 -4.37 -20.41 8.59
N THR A 75 -4.69 -19.58 7.60
CA THR A 75 -4.75 -19.97 6.19
C THR A 75 -3.49 -19.53 5.46
N PRO A 76 -2.77 -20.41 4.74
CA PRO A 76 -1.66 -20.01 3.89
C PRO A 76 -2.09 -18.94 2.88
N LEU A 77 -1.28 -17.89 2.72
CA LEU A 77 -1.59 -16.77 1.83
C LEU A 77 -1.78 -17.23 0.37
N GLN A 78 -1.05 -18.25 -0.05
CA GLN A 78 -1.16 -18.84 -1.39
C GLN A 78 -2.49 -19.49 -1.68
N ASP A 79 -3.28 -19.84 -0.64
CA ASP A 79 -4.60 -20.47 -0.78
C ASP A 79 -5.71 -19.43 -0.96
N TYR A 80 -5.38 -18.14 -0.83
CA TYR A 80 -6.31 -17.05 -1.16
C TYR A 80 -6.29 -16.73 -2.66
N ASP A 81 -7.43 -16.27 -3.17
CA ASP A 81 -7.44 -15.63 -4.48
C ASP A 81 -6.60 -14.35 -4.46
N MET A 82 -5.47 -14.36 -5.16
CA MET A 82 -4.52 -13.25 -5.17
C MET A 82 -5.10 -11.96 -5.74
N THR A 83 -6.12 -12.02 -6.58
CA THR A 83 -6.82 -10.83 -7.08
C THR A 83 -7.61 -10.19 -5.94
N SER A 84 -8.43 -10.96 -5.25
CA SER A 84 -9.19 -10.49 -4.08
C SER A 84 -8.26 -10.02 -2.95
N TRP A 85 -7.16 -10.74 -2.69
CA TRP A 85 -6.15 -10.33 -1.72
C TRP A 85 -5.58 -8.95 -2.05
N ARG A 86 -5.09 -8.74 -3.28
CA ARG A 86 -4.55 -7.44 -3.71
C ARG A 86 -5.58 -6.33 -3.74
N HIS A 87 -6.85 -6.63 -4.01
CA HIS A 87 -7.95 -5.66 -3.86
C HIS A 87 -8.17 -5.22 -2.42
N SER A 88 -7.94 -6.11 -1.45
CA SER A 88 -8.01 -5.77 -0.02
C SER A 88 -6.79 -5.00 0.50
N CYS A 89 -5.75 -4.81 -0.32
CA CYS A 89 -4.53 -4.12 0.03
C CYS A 89 -4.43 -2.75 -0.64
N GLY A 90 -4.21 -1.71 0.15
CA GLY A 90 -3.72 -0.41 -0.32
C GLY A 90 -2.20 -0.41 -0.33
N VAL A 91 -1.58 0.05 -1.42
CA VAL A 91 -0.13 -0.07 -1.59
C VAL A 91 0.46 1.23 -2.09
N VAL A 92 1.54 1.68 -1.46
CA VAL A 92 2.42 2.74 -1.95
C VAL A 92 3.83 2.16 -2.08
N LEU A 93 4.31 2.00 -3.31
CA LEU A 93 5.66 1.53 -3.60
C LEU A 93 6.58 2.70 -3.94
N GLN A 94 7.89 2.46 -3.85
CA GLN A 94 8.91 3.48 -4.12
C GLN A 94 8.87 4.00 -5.56
N ASP A 95 8.44 3.18 -6.52
CA ASP A 95 8.31 3.49 -7.94
C ASP A 95 6.92 4.02 -8.33
N SER A 96 6.10 4.39 -7.34
CA SER A 96 4.80 5.03 -7.60
C SER A 96 4.99 6.36 -8.31
N HIS A 97 4.12 6.65 -9.30
CA HIS A 97 4.17 7.90 -10.06
C HIS A 97 2.77 8.52 -10.24
N VAL A 98 2.77 9.81 -10.54
CA VAL A 98 1.56 10.56 -10.87
C VAL A 98 1.35 10.48 -12.38
N PHE A 99 0.12 10.16 -12.78
CA PHE A 99 -0.28 10.14 -14.19
C PHE A 99 -0.62 11.55 -14.66
N SER A 100 -0.41 11.85 -15.95
CA SER A 100 -0.88 13.08 -16.61
C SER A 100 -2.39 13.06 -16.79
N GLU A 101 -3.10 13.16 -15.66
CA GLU A 101 -4.53 13.03 -15.51
C GLU A 101 -5.04 13.96 -14.40
N SER A 102 -6.36 14.07 -14.22
CA SER A 102 -6.94 14.84 -13.11
C SER A 102 -6.55 14.24 -11.74
N LEU A 103 -6.57 15.06 -10.68
CA LEU A 103 -6.37 14.59 -9.31
C LEU A 103 -7.36 13.46 -8.95
N ALA A 104 -8.64 13.60 -9.38
CA ALA A 104 -9.62 12.56 -9.17
C ALA A 104 -9.22 11.23 -9.80
N ARG A 105 -8.72 11.26 -11.05
CA ARG A 105 -8.25 10.06 -11.75
C ARG A 105 -6.97 9.50 -11.16
N ASN A 106 -6.09 10.33 -10.67
CA ASN A 106 -4.88 9.89 -9.97
C ASN A 106 -5.17 9.19 -8.63
N ILE A 107 -6.27 9.54 -7.96
CA ILE A 107 -6.68 8.90 -6.71
C ILE A 107 -7.53 7.65 -6.99
N ALA A 108 -8.52 7.76 -7.89
CA ALA A 108 -9.45 6.69 -8.24
C ALA A 108 -9.08 5.98 -9.56
N VAL A 109 -7.85 5.47 -9.63
CA VAL A 109 -7.23 4.94 -10.88
C VAL A 109 -8.06 3.81 -11.51
N GLU A 110 -8.59 2.90 -10.70
CA GLU A 110 -9.23 1.67 -11.17
C GLU A 110 -10.74 1.85 -11.45
N ASP A 111 -11.36 2.91 -10.90
CA ASP A 111 -12.81 3.10 -11.00
C ASP A 111 -13.21 3.80 -12.29
N LYS A 112 -14.07 3.17 -13.07
CA LYS A 112 -14.71 3.80 -14.23
C LYS A 112 -15.63 4.94 -13.79
N HIS A 113 -16.35 4.77 -12.68
CA HIS A 113 -17.25 5.75 -12.08
C HIS A 113 -16.71 6.12 -10.68
N ILE A 114 -16.15 7.31 -10.57
CA ILE A 114 -15.53 7.79 -9.33
C ILE A 114 -16.61 8.07 -8.28
N ASP A 115 -16.52 7.38 -7.15
CA ASP A 115 -17.31 7.68 -5.96
C ASP A 115 -16.76 8.94 -5.29
N ARG A 116 -17.54 10.02 -5.32
CA ARG A 116 -17.13 11.32 -4.78
C ARG A 116 -16.97 11.32 -3.25
N THR A 117 -17.74 10.52 -2.54
CA THR A 117 -17.64 10.41 -1.08
C THR A 117 -16.36 9.71 -0.69
N ARG A 118 -16.06 8.57 -1.29
CA ARG A 118 -14.80 7.84 -1.10
C ARG A 118 -13.60 8.70 -1.49
N LEU A 119 -13.68 9.42 -2.62
CA LEU A 119 -12.63 10.32 -3.10
C LEU A 119 -12.27 11.39 -2.07
N ARG A 120 -13.29 12.07 -1.50
CA ARG A 120 -13.09 13.08 -0.47
C ARG A 120 -12.53 12.48 0.82
N THR A 121 -13.06 11.33 1.24
CA THR A 121 -12.57 10.64 2.45
C THR A 121 -11.10 10.27 2.32
N ALA A 122 -10.70 9.67 1.19
CA ALA A 122 -9.32 9.32 0.92
C ALA A 122 -8.39 10.55 0.89
N ALA A 123 -8.81 11.63 0.23
CA ALA A 123 -8.05 12.87 0.18
C ALA A 123 -7.87 13.51 1.56
N ARG A 124 -8.92 13.49 2.40
CA ARG A 124 -8.87 13.98 3.78
C ARG A 124 -7.92 13.15 4.64
N GLN A 125 -8.03 11.83 4.59
CA GLN A 125 -7.16 10.92 5.33
C GLN A 125 -5.69 11.06 4.92
N ALA A 126 -5.43 11.37 3.65
CA ALA A 126 -4.08 11.63 3.14
C ALA A 126 -3.58 13.07 3.37
N ASN A 127 -4.32 13.92 4.09
CA ASN A 127 -4.00 15.35 4.28
C ASN A 127 -3.81 16.12 2.97
N LEU A 128 -4.61 15.80 1.97
CA LEU A 128 -4.56 16.41 0.63
C LEU A 128 -5.72 17.41 0.38
N GLU A 129 -6.77 17.38 1.21
CA GLU A 129 -8.01 18.13 1.01
C GLU A 129 -7.74 19.65 0.95
N GLU A 130 -6.96 20.21 1.89
CA GLU A 130 -6.65 21.64 1.91
C GLU A 130 -5.92 22.10 0.64
N PHE A 131 -5.01 21.30 0.12
CA PHE A 131 -4.33 21.58 -1.15
C PHE A 131 -5.32 21.59 -2.31
N ILE A 132 -6.17 20.56 -2.40
CA ILE A 132 -7.15 20.44 -3.48
C ILE A 132 -8.16 21.60 -3.46
N GLU A 133 -8.63 22.01 -2.29
CA GLU A 133 -9.61 23.09 -2.16
C GLU A 133 -9.06 24.46 -2.59
N LYS A 134 -7.74 24.67 -2.54
CA LYS A 134 -7.07 25.89 -3.02
C LYS A 134 -6.94 25.94 -4.55
N LEU A 135 -7.13 24.82 -5.24
CA LEU A 135 -7.01 24.76 -6.71
C LEU A 135 -8.30 25.24 -7.39
N PRO A 136 -8.23 26.03 -8.49
CA PRO A 136 -9.42 26.52 -9.18
C PRO A 136 -10.37 25.41 -9.67
N LEU A 137 -9.80 24.31 -10.19
CA LEU A 137 -10.57 23.17 -10.70
C LEU A 137 -10.67 22.02 -9.69
N LYS A 138 -10.17 22.21 -8.46
CA LYS A 138 -10.21 21.22 -7.38
C LYS A 138 -9.79 19.82 -7.87
N TYR A 139 -10.65 18.83 -7.67
CA TYR A 139 -10.38 17.44 -8.09
C TYR A 139 -10.25 17.25 -9.61
N GLN A 140 -10.72 18.20 -10.41
CA GLN A 140 -10.59 18.16 -11.87
C GLN A 140 -9.27 18.77 -12.36
N THR A 141 -8.44 19.29 -11.45
CA THR A 141 -7.14 19.86 -11.80
C THR A 141 -6.25 18.78 -12.40
N MET A 142 -5.74 19.03 -13.60
CA MET A 142 -4.76 18.18 -14.28
C MET A 142 -3.41 18.31 -13.58
N VAL A 143 -2.76 17.19 -13.33
CA VAL A 143 -1.44 17.08 -12.70
C VAL A 143 -0.52 16.18 -13.53
N GLY A 144 0.72 16.03 -13.13
CA GLY A 144 1.71 15.29 -13.90
C GLY A 144 2.47 16.17 -14.89
N ALA A 145 3.06 15.57 -15.93
CA ALA A 145 3.98 16.26 -16.83
C ALA A 145 3.38 17.46 -17.57
N GLU A 146 2.08 17.41 -17.86
CA GLU A 146 1.37 18.44 -18.63
C GLU A 146 0.43 19.30 -17.75
N GLY A 147 0.44 19.08 -16.45
CA GLY A 147 -0.48 19.72 -15.52
C GLY A 147 0.21 20.64 -14.51
N VAL A 148 -0.50 20.89 -13.40
CA VAL A 148 0.05 21.64 -12.27
C VAL A 148 1.21 20.85 -11.65
N GLY A 149 2.35 21.52 -11.48
CA GLY A 149 3.50 20.94 -10.81
C GLY A 149 3.19 20.63 -9.33
N LEU A 150 3.59 19.46 -8.90
CA LEU A 150 3.41 18.97 -7.54
C LEU A 150 4.74 18.96 -6.79
N SER A 151 4.71 19.32 -5.52
CA SER A 151 5.82 19.01 -4.62
C SER A 151 5.89 17.51 -4.34
N ARG A 152 7.07 17.00 -3.99
CA ARG A 152 7.24 15.59 -3.63
C ARG A 152 6.30 15.14 -2.50
N GLY A 153 6.04 16.02 -1.53
CA GLY A 153 5.07 15.74 -0.47
C GLY A 153 3.63 15.63 -0.96
N GLN A 154 3.23 16.44 -1.97
CA GLN A 154 1.90 16.35 -2.58
C GLN A 154 1.76 15.06 -3.41
N GLU A 155 2.79 14.69 -4.18
CA GLU A 155 2.80 13.41 -4.90
C GLU A 155 2.63 12.22 -3.95
N GLN A 156 3.37 12.20 -2.85
CA GLN A 156 3.26 11.16 -1.83
C GLN A 156 1.86 11.06 -1.24
N ARG A 157 1.24 12.20 -0.92
CA ARG A 157 -0.13 12.24 -0.42
C ARG A 157 -1.15 11.75 -1.45
N ILE A 158 -0.92 11.99 -2.75
CA ILE A 158 -1.74 11.42 -3.82
C ILE A 158 -1.62 9.89 -3.82
N PHE A 159 -0.42 9.32 -3.67
CA PHE A 159 -0.23 7.87 -3.62
C PHE A 159 -0.92 7.24 -2.40
N ILE A 160 -0.89 7.94 -1.26
CA ILE A 160 -1.61 7.50 -0.06
C ILE A 160 -3.12 7.59 -0.28
N ALA A 161 -3.63 8.70 -0.81
CA ALA A 161 -5.05 8.82 -1.14
C ALA A 161 -5.51 7.73 -2.11
N ARG A 162 -4.69 7.40 -3.12
CA ARG A 162 -4.92 6.29 -4.06
C ARG A 162 -5.04 4.95 -3.33
N ALA A 163 -4.12 4.67 -2.41
CA ALA A 163 -4.15 3.45 -1.62
C ALA A 163 -5.40 3.36 -0.72
N LEU A 164 -5.77 4.49 -0.09
CA LEU A 164 -6.92 4.56 0.82
C LEU A 164 -8.28 4.60 0.10
N TYR A 165 -8.32 5.06 -1.16
CA TYR A 165 -9.56 5.12 -1.94
C TYR A 165 -10.21 3.74 -2.12
N LYS A 166 -9.42 2.67 -2.13
CA LYS A 166 -9.90 1.28 -2.21
C LYS A 166 -10.63 0.81 -0.94
N ASP A 167 -10.61 1.59 0.14
CA ASP A 167 -11.05 1.19 1.49
C ASP A 167 -10.39 -0.15 1.93
N PRO A 168 -9.06 -0.21 1.92
CA PRO A 168 -8.32 -1.45 2.06
C PRO A 168 -8.36 -1.99 3.50
N SER A 169 -8.32 -3.32 3.64
CA SER A 169 -8.13 -4.01 4.93
C SER A 169 -6.69 -3.90 5.45
N PHE A 170 -5.71 -3.82 4.53
CA PHE A 170 -4.29 -3.66 4.83
C PHE A 170 -3.70 -2.52 4.01
N VAL A 171 -2.75 -1.79 4.59
CA VAL A 171 -2.00 -0.74 3.88
C VAL A 171 -0.51 -1.04 4.00
N PHE A 172 0.15 -1.15 2.85
CA PHE A 172 1.59 -1.36 2.74
C PHE A 172 2.23 -0.08 2.19
N LEU A 173 3.16 0.49 2.97
CA LEU A 173 3.89 1.70 2.59
C LEU A 173 5.37 1.34 2.52
N ASP A 174 5.93 1.32 1.30
CA ASP A 174 7.34 1.01 1.08
C ASP A 174 8.16 2.28 0.86
N ALA A 175 9.17 2.45 1.71
CA ALA A 175 10.26 3.42 1.62
C ALA A 175 9.88 4.84 1.18
N VAL A 176 9.03 5.50 1.95
CA VAL A 176 8.86 6.94 1.83
C VAL A 176 9.30 7.59 3.12
N SER A 177 10.17 8.61 3.02
CA SER A 177 10.58 9.42 4.16
C SER A 177 9.36 10.21 4.68
N TYR A 178 8.51 9.53 5.45
CA TYR A 178 7.35 10.15 6.09
C TYR A 178 7.78 10.83 7.38
N THR A 179 8.06 12.10 7.31
CA THR A 179 8.33 12.89 8.51
C THR A 179 7.06 13.30 9.27
N HIS A 180 5.86 13.17 8.69
CA HIS A 180 4.61 13.64 9.30
C HIS A 180 3.35 12.89 8.83
N LEU A 181 3.29 11.57 8.90
CA LEU A 181 2.05 10.82 8.69
C LEU A 181 1.54 10.29 10.02
N THR A 182 0.60 10.98 10.61
CA THR A 182 -0.35 10.37 11.56
C THR A 182 -1.44 9.68 10.75
N LEU A 183 -1.27 8.39 10.49
CA LEU A 183 -2.40 7.56 10.07
C LEU A 183 -3.42 7.58 11.24
N PRO A 184 -4.70 7.81 10.98
CA PRO A 184 -5.70 7.70 12.03
C PRO A 184 -5.72 6.24 12.53
N THR A 185 -5.20 6.04 13.75
CA THR A 185 -5.08 4.73 14.39
C THR A 185 -6.35 4.30 15.10
N ASN A 186 -7.42 5.09 15.07
CA ASN A 186 -8.68 4.76 15.73
C ASN A 186 -9.85 4.87 14.74
N ARG A 187 -10.33 3.73 14.25
CA ARG A 187 -11.76 3.51 14.09
C ARG A 187 -12.25 2.98 15.45
N GLU A 188 -12.63 3.85 16.34
CA GLU A 188 -13.54 3.47 17.42
C GLU A 188 -14.89 3.13 16.78
N VAL A 189 -15.43 2.02 17.23
CA VAL A 189 -16.71 1.41 16.86
C VAL A 189 -17.87 2.33 17.20
#